data_2ba644caf1b9fbff6babc3535cbd0300
#
_entry.id   2ba644caf1b9fbff6babc3535cbd0300
#
_cell.length_a   1.000
_cell.length_b   1.000
_cell.length_c   1.000
_cell.angle_alpha   90.00
_cell.angle_beta   90.00
_cell.angle_gamma   90.00
#
_symmetry.space_group_name_H-M   'P 1'
#
loop_
_entity.id
_entity.type
_entity.pdbx_description
1 polymer ?
#
loop_
_entity_poly.entity_id
_entity_poly.type
_entity_poly.pdbx_seq_one_letter_code
_entity_poly.pdbx_strand_id
1 'polypeptide(L)'
;MNAALEIRETDWITTTAYYARYFALYALLMKMGIKSEIHDCSIAVAELLTERGILEEGLAKGILNSKQARIDIRYYVERELDPTSVRNDVKNARNFVLELEKVIENITTDRIEEVRAYMHALFNLKFFHK
;
A
#
# COMPACT_ATOMS: atom_id res chain seq x y z
N MET A 1 19.67 9.43 -24.12
CA MET A 1 18.27 9.02 -24.06
C MET A 1 17.37 10.25 -24.02
N ASN A 2 16.26 10.20 -24.72
CA ASN A 2 15.32 11.31 -24.83
C ASN A 2 14.56 11.49 -23.49
N ALA A 3 14.38 12.73 -23.04
CA ALA A 3 13.68 13.06 -21.79
C ALA A 3 12.25 12.48 -21.72
N ALA A 4 11.54 12.46 -22.84
CA ALA A 4 10.18 11.89 -22.90
C ALA A 4 10.19 10.38 -22.63
N LEU A 5 11.20 9.66 -23.08
CA LEU A 5 11.36 8.22 -22.83
C LEU A 5 11.66 7.97 -21.35
N GLU A 6 12.53 8.76 -20.74
CA GLU A 6 12.84 8.67 -19.30
C GLU A 6 11.62 8.94 -18.42
N ILE A 7 10.78 9.91 -18.80
CA ILE A 7 9.54 10.21 -18.12
C ILE A 7 8.57 9.01 -18.17
N ARG A 8 8.44 8.39 -19.34
CA ARG A 8 7.58 7.20 -19.51
C ARG A 8 8.05 6.02 -18.68
N GLU A 9 9.36 5.78 -18.65
CA GLU A 9 9.94 4.71 -17.84
C GLU A 9 9.70 4.97 -16.36
N THR A 10 9.90 6.20 -15.89
CA THR A 10 9.67 6.59 -14.50
C THR A 10 8.20 6.43 -14.13
N ASP A 11 7.28 6.84 -14.99
CA ASP A 11 5.83 6.67 -14.76
C ASP A 11 5.48 5.19 -14.63
N TRP A 12 5.98 4.36 -15.53
CA TRP A 12 5.73 2.93 -15.50
C TRP A 12 6.26 2.29 -14.21
N ILE A 13 7.47 2.62 -13.81
CA ILE A 13 8.09 2.09 -12.59
C ILE A 13 7.31 2.55 -11.36
N THR A 14 6.98 3.83 -11.27
CA THR A 14 6.24 4.42 -10.16
C THR A 14 4.86 3.81 -10.03
N THR A 15 4.16 3.63 -11.14
CA THR A 15 2.83 3.01 -11.18
C THR A 15 2.90 1.54 -10.75
N THR A 16 3.89 0.80 -11.27
CA THR A 16 4.07 -0.61 -10.94
C THR A 16 4.41 -0.78 -9.45
N ALA A 17 5.29 0.05 -8.93
CA ALA A 17 5.67 0.03 -7.51
C ALA A 17 4.46 0.31 -6.61
N TYR A 18 3.61 1.27 -6.97
CA TYR A 18 2.37 1.54 -6.25
C TYR A 18 1.45 0.32 -6.25
N TYR A 19 1.21 -0.28 -7.41
CA TYR A 19 0.32 -1.44 -7.49
C TYR A 19 0.88 -2.66 -6.77
N ALA A 20 2.19 -2.86 -6.77
CA ALA A 20 2.80 -3.93 -5.98
C ALA A 20 2.47 -3.77 -4.49
N ARG A 21 2.59 -2.56 -3.96
CA ARG A 21 2.21 -2.25 -2.59
C ARG A 21 0.70 -2.43 -2.37
N TYR A 22 -0.10 -1.92 -3.27
CA TYR A 22 -1.56 -2.01 -3.16
C TYR A 22 -2.04 -3.45 -3.15
N PHE A 23 -1.53 -4.29 -4.06
CA PHE A 23 -1.94 -5.69 -4.12
C PHE A 23 -1.46 -6.49 -2.91
N ALA A 24 -0.31 -6.17 -2.35
CA ALA A 24 0.13 -6.77 -1.09
C ALA A 24 -0.83 -6.43 0.06
N LEU A 25 -1.22 -5.16 0.16
CA LEU A 25 -2.23 -4.73 1.13
C LEU A 25 -3.57 -5.42 0.88
N TYR A 26 -4.00 -5.48 -0.37
CA TYR A 26 -5.24 -6.14 -0.75
C TYR A 26 -5.23 -7.62 -0.33
N ALA A 27 -4.11 -8.31 -0.51
CA ALA A 27 -3.97 -9.71 -0.09
C ALA A 27 -4.13 -9.86 1.43
N LEU A 28 -3.58 -8.94 2.21
CA LEU A 28 -3.77 -8.95 3.67
C LEU A 28 -5.24 -8.73 4.03
N LEU A 29 -5.89 -7.76 3.41
CA LEU A 29 -7.31 -7.49 3.67
C LEU A 29 -8.19 -8.68 3.29
N MET A 30 -7.89 -9.35 2.17
CA MET A 30 -8.56 -10.58 1.77
C MET A 30 -8.39 -11.68 2.83
N LYS A 31 -7.18 -11.86 3.33
CA LYS A 31 -6.89 -12.81 4.41
C LYS A 31 -7.75 -12.53 5.64
N MET A 32 -7.95 -11.26 5.96
CA MET A 32 -8.74 -10.82 7.12
C MET A 32 -10.25 -10.81 6.86
N GLY A 33 -10.68 -11.08 5.63
CA GLY A 33 -12.09 -11.01 5.26
C GLY A 33 -12.63 -9.59 5.18
N ILE A 34 -11.75 -8.62 4.94
CA ILE A 34 -12.13 -7.22 4.80
C ILE A 34 -12.26 -6.90 3.33
N LYS A 35 -13.46 -6.50 2.91
CA LYS A 35 -13.72 -6.11 1.53
C LYS A 35 -13.49 -4.61 1.38
N SER A 36 -12.58 -4.24 0.49
CA SER A 36 -12.36 -2.84 0.14
C SER A 36 -11.97 -2.77 -1.35
N GLU A 37 -12.85 -2.17 -2.15
CA GLU A 37 -12.65 -2.01 -3.59
C GLU A 37 -12.13 -0.63 -3.96
N ILE A 38 -12.17 0.31 -3.01
CA ILE A 38 -11.73 1.68 -3.20
C ILE A 38 -10.34 1.83 -2.57
N HIS A 39 -9.37 2.30 -3.36
CA HIS A 39 -7.98 2.44 -2.91
C HIS A 39 -7.84 3.31 -1.66
N ASP A 40 -8.55 4.44 -1.60
CA ASP A 40 -8.47 5.33 -0.44
C ASP A 40 -9.00 4.67 0.83
N CYS A 41 -10.05 3.87 0.71
CA CYS A 41 -10.58 3.10 1.84
C CYS A 41 -9.59 2.03 2.30
N SER A 42 -8.92 1.36 1.36
CA SER A 42 -7.91 0.36 1.68
C SER A 42 -6.73 0.97 2.44
N ILE A 43 -6.30 2.16 2.04
CA ILE A 43 -5.22 2.88 2.71
C ILE A 43 -5.64 3.32 4.11
N ALA A 44 -6.89 3.79 4.27
CA ALA A 44 -7.43 4.13 5.59
C ALA A 44 -7.47 2.91 6.52
N VAL A 45 -7.83 1.74 5.98
CA VAL A 45 -7.78 0.49 6.75
C VAL A 45 -6.35 0.15 7.13
N ALA A 46 -5.38 0.37 6.25
CA ALA A 46 -3.96 0.14 6.56
C ALA A 46 -3.49 1.03 7.72
N GLU A 47 -3.94 2.28 7.77
CA GLU A 47 -3.65 3.17 8.90
C GLU A 47 -4.24 2.63 10.19
N LEU A 48 -5.46 2.14 10.15
CA LEU A 48 -6.11 1.51 11.30
C LEU A 48 -5.35 0.27 11.78
N LEU A 49 -4.90 -0.57 10.86
CA LEU A 49 -4.11 -1.76 11.18
C LEU A 49 -2.77 -1.39 11.82
N THR A 50 -2.20 -0.26 11.41
CA THR A 50 -0.99 0.28 12.03
C THR A 50 -1.26 0.71 13.48
N GLU A 51 -2.36 1.41 13.72
CA GLU A 51 -2.76 1.80 15.07
C GLU A 51 -3.01 0.60 15.98
N ARG A 52 -3.50 -0.49 15.42
CA ARG A 52 -3.78 -1.73 16.16
C ARG A 52 -2.55 -2.65 16.29
N GLY A 53 -1.40 -2.22 15.79
CA GLY A 53 -0.16 -2.96 15.93
C GLY A 53 0.00 -4.15 14.97
N ILE A 54 -0.84 -4.28 13.97
CA ILE A 54 -0.76 -5.35 12.97
C ILE A 54 0.25 -5.03 11.90
N LEU A 55 0.26 -3.79 11.44
CA LEU A 55 1.26 -3.30 10.51
C LEU A 55 2.29 -2.45 11.22
N GLU A 56 3.54 -2.59 10.79
CA GLU A 56 4.62 -1.75 11.28
C GLU A 56 4.39 -0.30 10.89
N GLU A 57 4.76 0.61 11.79
CA GLU A 57 4.67 2.04 11.54
C GLU A 57 5.46 2.42 10.29
N GLY A 58 4.85 3.22 9.45
CA GLY A 58 5.44 3.66 8.19
C GLY A 58 4.97 2.90 6.96
N LEU A 59 4.42 1.68 7.09
CA LEU A 59 3.92 0.93 5.92
C LEU A 59 2.72 1.63 5.28
N ALA A 60 1.74 2.06 6.06
CA ALA A 60 0.59 2.80 5.55
C ALA A 60 1.01 4.12 4.90
N LYS A 61 1.94 4.82 5.53
CA LYS A 61 2.51 6.05 4.98
C LYS A 61 3.27 5.77 3.68
N GLY A 62 3.98 4.65 3.60
CA GLY A 62 4.69 4.24 2.40
C GLY A 62 3.78 4.06 1.19
N ILE A 63 2.64 3.40 1.38
CA ILE A 63 1.68 3.22 0.28
C ILE A 63 0.99 4.54 -0.10
N LEU A 64 0.68 5.38 0.87
CA LEU A 64 0.10 6.69 0.62
C LEU A 64 1.06 7.57 -0.18
N ASN A 65 2.33 7.61 0.19
CA ASN A 65 3.36 8.35 -0.54
C ASN A 65 3.55 7.80 -1.95
N SER A 66 3.51 6.49 -2.11
CA SER A 66 3.62 5.83 -3.42
C SER A 66 2.45 6.20 -4.33
N LYS A 67 1.24 6.23 -3.79
CA LYS A 67 0.05 6.67 -4.52
C LYS A 67 0.20 8.12 -4.97
N GLN A 68 0.67 8.99 -4.09
CA GLN A 68 0.88 10.40 -4.41
C GLN A 68 1.94 10.59 -5.48
N ALA A 69 3.03 9.85 -5.42
CA ALA A 69 4.08 9.88 -6.44
C ALA A 69 3.56 9.45 -7.82
N ARG A 70 2.68 8.45 -7.87
CA ARG A 70 2.04 8.02 -9.11
C ARG A 70 1.14 9.11 -9.70
N ILE A 71 0.39 9.82 -8.88
CA ILE A 71 -0.50 10.89 -9.31
C ILE A 71 0.29 12.10 -9.79
N ASP A 72 1.36 12.45 -9.10
CA ASP A 72 2.18 13.64 -9.33
C ASP A 72 3.39 13.39 -10.22
N ILE A 73 3.21 12.67 -11.32
CA ILE A 73 4.31 12.46 -12.26
C ILE A 73 4.87 13.78 -12.80
N ARG A 74 4.06 14.84 -12.83
CA ARG A 74 4.51 16.19 -13.19
C ARG A 74 5.61 16.69 -12.28
N TYR A 75 5.61 16.25 -11.04
CA TYR A 75 6.64 16.56 -10.06
C TYR A 75 8.01 16.05 -10.51
N TYR A 76 8.04 14.89 -11.17
CA TYR A 76 9.28 14.34 -11.74
C TYR A 76 9.72 15.05 -13.01
N VAL A 77 8.77 15.65 -13.74
CA VAL A 77 9.06 16.43 -14.96
C VAL A 77 9.70 17.75 -14.60
N GLU A 78 9.25 18.40 -13.53
CA GLU A 78 9.78 19.68 -13.06
C GLU A 78 11.08 19.53 -12.26
N ARG A 79 11.32 18.36 -11.70
CA ARG A 79 12.59 18.00 -11.06
C ARG A 79 13.38 17.13 -12.01
N GLU A 80 14.69 17.24 -11.95
CA GLU A 80 15.56 16.30 -12.68
C GLU A 80 15.21 14.89 -12.24
N LEU A 81 14.97 13.99 -13.21
CA LEU A 81 14.73 12.59 -12.94
C LEU A 81 15.94 12.01 -12.21
N ASP A 82 15.74 11.61 -10.97
CA ASP A 82 16.78 11.04 -10.14
C ASP A 82 16.72 9.51 -10.19
N PRO A 83 17.67 8.85 -10.89
CA PRO A 83 17.68 7.39 -10.96
C PRO A 83 17.81 6.73 -9.60
N THR A 84 18.47 7.38 -8.64
CA THR A 84 18.63 6.85 -7.28
C THR A 84 17.28 6.79 -6.55
N SER A 85 16.47 7.84 -6.67
CA SER A 85 15.12 7.86 -6.08
C SER A 85 14.23 6.77 -6.66
N VAL A 86 14.29 6.55 -7.97
CA VAL A 86 13.53 5.50 -8.65
C VAL A 86 13.96 4.11 -8.16
N ARG A 87 15.26 3.85 -8.07
CA ARG A 87 15.78 2.59 -7.56
C ARG A 87 15.36 2.34 -6.09
N ASN A 88 15.40 3.38 -5.29
CA ASN A 88 14.99 3.30 -3.89
C ASN A 88 13.50 3.00 -3.78
N ASP A 89 12.67 3.57 -4.64
CA ASP A 89 11.24 3.28 -4.64
C ASP A 89 10.97 1.82 -4.98
N VAL A 90 11.65 1.26 -5.98
CA VAL A 90 11.54 -0.16 -6.34
C VAL A 90 11.98 -1.05 -5.17
N LYS A 91 13.11 -0.74 -4.55
CA LYS A 91 13.61 -1.48 -3.40
C LYS A 91 12.63 -1.42 -2.22
N ASN A 92 12.09 -0.25 -1.95
CA ASN A 92 11.15 -0.05 -0.86
C ASN A 92 9.81 -0.75 -1.14
N ALA A 93 9.36 -0.78 -2.39
CA ALA A 93 8.17 -1.54 -2.79
C ALA A 93 8.37 -3.03 -2.53
N ARG A 94 9.52 -3.56 -2.90
CA ARG A 94 9.87 -4.97 -2.63
C ARG A 94 9.86 -5.27 -1.13
N ASN A 95 10.48 -4.41 -0.34
CA ASN A 95 10.52 -4.57 1.11
C ASN A 95 9.11 -4.50 1.71
N PHE A 96 8.26 -3.61 1.21
CA PHE A 96 6.86 -3.52 1.62
C PHE A 96 6.13 -4.85 1.37
N VAL A 97 6.25 -5.41 0.17
CA VAL A 97 5.63 -6.70 -0.17
C VAL A 97 6.11 -7.80 0.77
N LEU A 98 7.42 -7.86 1.04
CA LEU A 98 7.97 -8.87 1.94
C LEU A 98 7.45 -8.72 3.37
N GLU A 99 7.31 -7.51 3.87
CA GLU A 99 6.75 -7.25 5.19
C GLU A 99 5.27 -7.67 5.26
N LEU A 100 4.48 -7.36 4.23
CA LEU A 100 3.09 -7.78 4.17
C LEU A 100 2.95 -9.31 4.09
N GLU A 101 3.82 -9.98 3.36
CA GLU A 101 3.85 -11.45 3.32
C GLU A 101 4.07 -12.04 4.71
N LYS A 102 4.99 -11.48 5.49
CA LYS A 102 5.23 -11.91 6.87
C LYS A 102 3.99 -11.74 7.74
N VAL A 103 3.31 -10.60 7.60
CA VAL A 103 2.07 -10.35 8.35
C VAL A 103 1.01 -11.37 7.97
N ILE A 104 0.82 -11.62 6.67
CA ILE A 104 -0.18 -12.58 6.17
C ILE A 104 0.09 -13.98 6.70
N GLU A 105 1.36 -14.40 6.72
CA GLU A 105 1.74 -15.73 7.19
C GLU A 105 1.57 -15.92 8.71
N ASN A 106 1.76 -14.84 9.47
CA ASN A 106 1.83 -14.92 10.93
C ASN A 106 0.57 -14.43 11.66
N ILE A 107 -0.35 -13.76 10.99
CA ILE A 107 -1.55 -13.25 11.64
C ILE A 107 -2.46 -14.40 12.06
N THR A 108 -2.89 -14.37 13.32
CA THR A 108 -3.75 -15.41 13.89
C THR A 108 -5.22 -15.13 13.63
N THR A 109 -6.03 -16.18 13.65
CA THR A 109 -7.49 -16.05 13.54
C THR A 109 -8.07 -15.17 14.65
N ASP A 110 -7.57 -15.31 15.87
CA ASP A 110 -8.02 -14.49 17.00
C ASP A 110 -7.75 -13.01 16.77
N ARG A 111 -6.58 -12.70 16.21
CA ARG A 111 -6.21 -11.32 15.89
C ARG A 111 -7.08 -10.74 14.79
N ILE A 112 -7.38 -11.54 13.78
CA ILE A 112 -8.28 -11.15 12.68
C ILE A 112 -9.68 -10.84 13.24
N GLU A 113 -10.21 -11.71 14.08
CA GLU A 113 -11.54 -11.53 14.69
C GLU A 113 -11.58 -10.27 15.55
N GLU A 114 -10.54 -10.02 16.33
CA GLU A 114 -10.43 -8.81 17.16
C GLU A 114 -10.50 -7.55 16.32
N VAL A 115 -9.75 -7.50 15.23
CA VAL A 115 -9.73 -6.34 14.33
C VAL A 115 -11.08 -6.17 13.64
N ARG A 116 -11.66 -7.25 13.15
CA ARG A 116 -12.99 -7.21 12.52
C ARG A 116 -14.05 -6.69 13.48
N ALA A 117 -14.03 -7.15 14.71
CA ALA A 117 -14.97 -6.65 15.73
C ALA A 117 -14.79 -5.16 15.98
N TYR A 118 -13.54 -4.69 16.05
CA TYR A 118 -13.23 -3.28 16.20
C TYR A 118 -13.74 -2.46 15.02
N MET A 119 -13.54 -2.93 13.81
CA MET A 119 -14.00 -2.26 12.60
C MET A 119 -15.53 -2.23 12.52
N HIS A 120 -16.19 -3.30 12.94
CA HIS A 120 -17.65 -3.35 13.04
C HIS A 120 -18.19 -2.23 13.93
N ALA A 121 -17.54 -1.98 15.05
CA ALA A 121 -17.93 -0.93 15.97
C ALA A 121 -17.75 0.48 15.38
N LEU A 122 -16.72 0.66 14.53
CA LEU A 122 -16.38 1.97 13.97
C LEU A 122 -17.07 2.30 12.64
N PHE A 123 -17.24 1.31 11.76
CA PHE A 123 -17.56 1.56 10.35
C PHE A 123 -18.88 0.97 9.88
N ASN A 124 -19.71 0.48 10.76
CA ASN A 124 -21.05 0.02 10.43
C ASN A 124 -21.15 -0.96 9.24
N LEU A 125 -20.21 -1.92 9.15
CA LEU A 125 -20.38 -3.21 8.48
C LEU A 125 -20.23 -3.31 6.95
N LYS A 126 -19.92 -2.26 6.23
CA LYS A 126 -19.85 -2.34 4.76
C LYS A 126 -18.56 -2.97 4.20
N PHE A 127 -17.59 -3.26 5.07
CA PHE A 127 -16.27 -3.71 4.67
C PHE A 127 -16.04 -5.22 4.76
N PHE A 128 -17.03 -6.00 5.20
CA PHE A 128 -16.80 -7.41 5.51
C PHE A 128 -17.46 -8.36 4.55
N HIS A 129 -16.75 -9.44 4.24
CA HIS A 129 -17.34 -10.65 3.67
C HIS A 129 -18.03 -11.43 4.78
N LYS A 130 -19.15 -12.01 4.46
CA LYS A 130 -19.84 -12.93 5.36
C LYS A 130 -19.08 -14.25 5.46
#